data_ff22062a3ea1bd08780a2bb62811e7da
#
_entry.id   ff22062a3ea1bd08780a2bb62811e7da
#
_cell.length_a   1.000
_cell.length_b   1.000
_cell.length_c   1.000
_cell.angle_alpha   90.00
_cell.angle_beta   90.00
_cell.angle_gamma   90.00
#
_symmetry.space_group_name_H-M   'P 1'
#
loop_
_entity.id
_entity.type
_entity.pdbx_description
1 polymer ?
#
loop_
_entity_poly.entity_id
_entity_poly.type
_entity_poly.pdbx_seq_one_letter_code
_entity_poly.pdbx_strand_id
1 'polypeptide(L)'
;MQTYQSMGYTVFEMFRERYTLSGLFHSFVGAFGSMSIYGSIWLYRAYKVFFAAGIVGALLYLIRYKVRRKISGREWFFHINMLYCIFMPVFLTIYYAYTTDYQNQGRYLLPALLPLMYYMIKGIQKLSEISFRGRTFPRWLVNAGIAVCFLIIIGGAIEMVYVRALPVYLETGLVL
;
A
#
# COMPACT_ATOMS: atom_id res chain seq x y z
N MET A 1 -7.64 -9.86 -26.51
CA MET A 1 -7.08 -9.72 -25.15
C MET A 1 -7.66 -10.81 -24.30
N GLN A 2 -6.84 -11.53 -23.53
CA GLN A 2 -7.35 -12.51 -22.55
C GLN A 2 -7.71 -11.78 -21.27
N THR A 3 -8.88 -12.01 -20.74
CA THR A 3 -9.35 -11.45 -19.46
C THR A 3 -9.68 -12.60 -18.52
N TYR A 4 -9.70 -12.36 -17.21
CA TYR A 4 -10.13 -13.38 -16.26
C TYR A 4 -11.55 -13.89 -16.57
N GLN A 5 -12.44 -12.98 -16.98
CA GLN A 5 -13.79 -13.32 -17.40
C GLN A 5 -13.80 -14.22 -18.64
N SER A 6 -12.98 -13.94 -19.66
CA SER A 6 -12.91 -14.76 -20.87
C SER A 6 -12.28 -16.14 -20.63
N MET A 7 -11.49 -16.29 -19.57
CA MET A 7 -10.92 -17.57 -19.13
C MET A 7 -11.87 -18.38 -18.22
N GLY A 8 -13.06 -17.86 -17.95
CA GLY A 8 -14.06 -18.53 -17.12
C GLY A 8 -13.82 -18.44 -15.60
N TYR A 9 -12.88 -17.59 -15.16
CA TYR A 9 -12.64 -17.39 -13.73
C TYR A 9 -13.74 -16.52 -13.10
N THR A 10 -14.13 -16.86 -11.89
CA THR A 10 -14.91 -15.97 -11.03
C THR A 10 -14.00 -14.91 -10.41
N VAL A 11 -14.58 -13.78 -9.97
CA VAL A 11 -13.81 -12.73 -9.25
C VAL A 11 -13.09 -13.29 -8.04
N PHE A 12 -13.69 -14.26 -7.35
CA PHE A 12 -13.08 -14.88 -6.18
C PHE A 12 -11.88 -15.77 -6.55
N GLU A 13 -11.97 -16.53 -7.63
CA GLU A 13 -10.87 -17.34 -8.17
C GLU A 13 -9.72 -16.48 -8.65
N MET A 14 -10.00 -15.31 -9.26
CA MET A 14 -8.99 -14.33 -9.60
C MET A 14 -8.13 -13.92 -8.38
N PHE A 15 -8.76 -13.68 -7.22
CA PHE A 15 -8.02 -13.34 -5.99
C PHE A 15 -7.27 -14.51 -5.38
N ARG A 16 -7.74 -15.73 -5.59
CA ARG A 16 -7.08 -16.95 -5.11
C ARG A 16 -5.82 -17.27 -5.94
N GLU A 17 -5.73 -16.76 -7.13
CA GLU A 17 -4.56 -16.94 -7.96
C GLU A 17 -3.35 -16.21 -7.34
N ARG A 18 -2.29 -16.98 -7.07
CA ARG A 18 -1.12 -16.54 -6.28
C ARG A 18 -0.46 -15.27 -6.83
N TYR A 19 -0.56 -15.06 -8.14
CA TYR A 19 0.12 -13.94 -8.82
C TYR A 19 -0.67 -12.63 -8.79
N THR A 20 -2.00 -12.65 -8.63
CA THR A 20 -2.84 -11.45 -8.69
C THR A 20 -2.50 -10.46 -7.58
N LEU A 21 -2.61 -10.87 -6.32
CA LEU A 21 -2.32 -10.00 -5.18
C LEU A 21 -0.83 -9.67 -5.06
N SER A 22 0.05 -10.62 -5.35
CA SER A 22 1.49 -10.41 -5.34
C SER A 22 1.91 -9.43 -6.43
N GLY A 23 1.39 -9.57 -7.65
CA GLY A 23 1.66 -8.68 -8.77
C GLY A 23 1.16 -7.26 -8.50
N LEU A 24 -0.07 -7.11 -7.98
CA LEU A 24 -0.61 -5.82 -7.55
C LEU A 24 0.28 -5.14 -6.51
N PHE A 25 0.71 -5.89 -5.50
CA PHE A 25 1.58 -5.34 -4.44
C PHE A 25 2.95 -4.95 -4.98
N HIS A 26 3.60 -5.82 -5.79
CA HIS A 26 4.91 -5.52 -6.35
C HIS A 26 4.87 -4.30 -7.28
N SER A 27 3.86 -4.21 -8.14
CA SER A 27 3.72 -3.06 -9.04
C SER A 27 3.27 -1.78 -8.33
N PHE A 28 2.59 -1.89 -7.19
CA PHE A 28 2.26 -0.75 -6.34
C PHE A 28 3.50 -0.16 -5.65
N VAL A 29 4.37 -1.01 -5.13
CA VAL A 29 5.62 -0.60 -4.48
C VAL A 29 6.63 -0.09 -5.49
N GLY A 30 6.73 -0.77 -6.62
CA GLY A 30 7.60 -0.42 -7.74
C GLY A 30 7.93 -1.66 -8.57
N ALA A 31 7.56 -1.59 -9.84
CA ALA A 31 8.02 -2.50 -10.88
C ALA A 31 8.17 -1.70 -12.18
N PHE A 32 9.28 -1.86 -12.88
CA PHE A 32 9.62 -1.17 -14.11
C PHE A 32 9.62 -2.12 -15.29
N GLY A 33 9.71 -1.58 -16.51
CA GLY A 33 9.87 -2.36 -17.74
C GLY A 33 8.76 -3.38 -17.95
N SER A 34 7.50 -2.94 -18.05
CA SER A 34 6.34 -3.85 -18.20
C SER A 34 6.26 -4.92 -17.10
N MET A 35 6.61 -4.55 -15.86
CA MET A 35 6.64 -5.42 -14.68
C MET A 35 7.73 -6.51 -14.72
N SER A 36 8.76 -6.34 -15.50
CA SER A 36 9.89 -7.29 -15.59
C SER A 36 11.03 -6.98 -14.62
N ILE A 37 11.19 -5.72 -14.20
CA ILE A 37 12.26 -5.27 -13.30
C ILE A 37 11.67 -5.03 -11.91
N TYR A 38 12.11 -5.86 -10.96
CA TYR A 38 11.64 -5.79 -9.57
C TYR A 38 12.73 -5.24 -8.65
N GLY A 39 12.32 -4.60 -7.57
CA GLY A 39 13.20 -4.17 -6.49
C GLY A 39 13.75 -5.34 -5.67
N SER A 40 14.59 -5.02 -4.68
CA SER A 40 15.09 -6.02 -3.75
C SER A 40 13.97 -6.59 -2.85
N ILE A 41 14.13 -7.84 -2.44
CA ILE A 41 13.16 -8.50 -1.54
C ILE A 41 12.99 -7.74 -0.21
N TRP A 42 14.07 -7.08 0.25
CA TRP A 42 14.06 -6.29 1.47
C TRP A 42 13.16 -5.06 1.37
N LEU A 43 13.13 -4.41 0.21
CA LEU A 43 12.23 -3.28 -0.06
C LEU A 43 10.76 -3.71 0.11
N TYR A 44 10.36 -4.80 -0.55
CA TYR A 44 8.99 -5.31 -0.44
C TYR A 44 8.65 -5.77 0.97
N ARG A 45 9.61 -6.37 1.71
CA ARG A 45 9.40 -6.74 3.13
C ARG A 45 9.21 -5.53 4.01
N ALA A 46 10.02 -4.47 3.83
CA ALA A 46 9.89 -3.23 4.57
C ALA A 46 8.51 -2.59 4.34
N TYR A 47 8.07 -2.52 3.08
CA TYR A 47 6.73 -2.04 2.76
C TYR A 47 5.62 -2.89 3.39
N LYS A 48 5.73 -4.22 3.36
CA LYS A 48 4.74 -5.10 4.00
C LYS A 48 4.63 -4.84 5.50
N VAL A 49 5.76 -4.70 6.20
CA VAL A 49 5.78 -4.38 7.63
C VAL A 49 5.16 -3.01 7.89
N PHE A 50 5.53 -2.01 7.10
CA PHE A 50 5.01 -0.65 7.21
C PHE A 50 3.49 -0.61 7.01
N PHE A 51 2.98 -1.24 5.94
CA PHE A 51 1.55 -1.32 5.68
C PHE A 51 0.81 -2.11 6.74
N ALA A 52 1.34 -3.25 7.19
CA ALA A 52 0.72 -4.05 8.24
C ALA A 52 0.61 -3.25 9.55
N ALA A 53 1.68 -2.60 9.99
CA ALA A 53 1.68 -1.74 11.16
C ALA A 53 0.69 -0.57 11.03
N GLY A 54 0.67 0.07 9.84
CA GLY A 54 -0.26 1.16 9.54
C GLY A 54 -1.72 0.72 9.56
N ILE A 55 -2.05 -0.43 8.97
CA ILE A 55 -3.41 -0.97 8.95
C ILE A 55 -3.87 -1.33 10.37
N VAL A 56 -3.03 -2.05 11.13
CA VAL A 56 -3.35 -2.39 12.54
C VAL A 56 -3.57 -1.12 13.36
N GLY A 57 -2.68 -0.14 13.22
CA GLY A 57 -2.83 1.16 13.89
C GLY A 57 -4.10 1.89 13.47
N ALA A 58 -4.43 1.91 12.18
CA ALA A 58 -5.64 2.53 11.65
C ALA A 58 -6.91 1.87 12.21
N LEU A 59 -6.95 0.55 12.28
CA LEU A 59 -8.07 -0.18 12.88
C LEU A 59 -8.22 0.15 14.37
N LEU A 60 -7.12 0.17 15.13
CA LEU A 60 -7.14 0.57 16.54
C LEU A 60 -7.58 2.01 16.73
N TYR A 61 -7.15 2.92 15.85
CA TYR A 61 -7.60 4.31 15.84
C TYR A 61 -9.11 4.40 15.62
N LEU A 62 -9.63 3.74 14.59
CA LEU A 62 -11.06 3.78 14.25
C LEU A 62 -11.93 3.19 15.37
N ILE A 63 -11.52 2.06 15.96
CA ILE A 63 -12.24 1.42 17.06
C ILE A 63 -12.28 2.35 18.29
N ARG A 64 -11.15 2.92 18.70
CA ARG A 64 -11.08 3.79 19.88
C ARG A 64 -11.73 5.15 19.63
N TYR A 65 -11.66 5.67 18.40
CA TYR A 65 -12.30 6.95 18.03
C TYR A 65 -13.83 6.86 18.14
N LYS A 66 -14.40 5.76 17.63
CA LYS A 66 -15.86 5.52 17.67
C LYS A 66 -16.41 5.38 19.09
N VAL A 67 -15.61 4.83 20.02
CA VAL A 67 -16.07 4.56 21.40
C VAL A 67 -16.04 5.80 22.30
N ARG A 68 -15.20 6.79 22.01
CA ARG A 68 -14.91 7.88 22.96
C ARG A 68 -15.42 9.26 22.57
N ARG A 69 -15.96 9.48 21.38
CA ARG A 69 -16.34 10.82 20.91
C ARG A 69 -17.64 10.84 20.10
N LYS A 70 -18.49 11.83 20.36
CA LYS A 70 -19.56 12.18 19.41
C LYS A 70 -18.89 12.75 18.16
N ILE A 71 -19.01 12.04 17.05
CA ILE A 71 -18.48 12.43 15.75
C ILE A 71 -19.39 13.52 15.18
N SER A 72 -18.82 14.67 14.81
CA SER A 72 -19.60 15.75 14.16
C SER A 72 -19.96 15.35 12.72
N GLY A 73 -21.03 15.95 12.16
CA GLY A 73 -21.42 15.69 10.77
C GLY A 73 -20.29 15.97 9.75
N ARG A 74 -19.47 17.01 10.01
CA ARG A 74 -18.30 17.34 9.18
C ARG A 74 -17.23 16.25 9.21
N GLU A 75 -16.95 15.69 10.39
CA GLU A 75 -15.99 14.58 10.55
C GLU A 75 -16.50 13.32 9.87
N TRP A 76 -17.78 13.01 9.97
CA TRP A 76 -18.41 11.91 9.24
C TRP A 76 -18.25 12.06 7.73
N PHE A 77 -18.59 13.21 7.20
CA PHE A 77 -18.42 13.51 5.77
C PHE A 77 -16.97 13.35 5.32
N PHE A 78 -16.00 13.83 6.11
CA PHE A 78 -14.58 13.67 5.83
C PHE A 78 -14.19 12.19 5.77
N HIS A 79 -14.56 11.38 6.76
CA HIS A 79 -14.20 9.96 6.79
C HIS A 79 -14.89 9.16 5.67
N ILE A 80 -16.14 9.47 5.33
CA ILE A 80 -16.82 8.83 4.20
C ILE A 80 -16.08 9.11 2.89
N ASN A 81 -15.69 10.37 2.64
CA ASN A 81 -14.93 10.73 1.45
C ASN A 81 -13.54 10.03 1.41
N MET A 82 -12.84 9.97 2.53
CA MET A 82 -11.55 9.26 2.61
C MET A 82 -11.71 7.77 2.30
N LEU A 83 -12.73 7.11 2.84
CA LEU A 83 -13.02 5.71 2.54
C LEU A 83 -13.43 5.53 1.08
N TYR A 84 -14.23 6.41 0.53
CA TYR A 84 -14.59 6.39 -0.89
C TYR A 84 -13.34 6.49 -1.79
N CYS A 85 -12.39 7.40 -1.47
CA CYS A 85 -11.13 7.54 -2.19
C CYS A 85 -10.20 6.32 -2.04
N ILE A 86 -10.38 5.47 -1.02
CA ILE A 86 -9.68 4.19 -0.91
C ILE A 86 -10.37 3.11 -1.74
N PHE A 87 -11.68 2.94 -1.55
CA PHE A 87 -12.42 1.83 -2.14
C PHE A 87 -12.64 1.97 -3.64
N MET A 88 -12.84 3.19 -4.14
CA MET A 88 -13.13 3.41 -5.55
C MET A 88 -11.97 2.99 -6.49
N PRO A 89 -10.72 3.40 -6.27
CA PRO A 89 -9.59 2.92 -7.07
C PRO A 89 -9.38 1.40 -6.97
N VAL A 90 -9.59 0.82 -5.78
CA VAL A 90 -9.50 -0.63 -5.58
C VAL A 90 -10.56 -1.35 -6.40
N PHE A 91 -11.81 -0.90 -6.30
CA PHE A 91 -12.92 -1.46 -7.06
C PHE A 91 -12.69 -1.36 -8.57
N LEU A 92 -12.31 -0.18 -9.06
CA LEU A 92 -12.03 0.04 -10.49
C LEU A 92 -10.86 -0.83 -10.99
N THR A 93 -9.80 -0.98 -10.19
CA THR A 93 -8.67 -1.83 -10.56
C THR A 93 -9.08 -3.29 -10.67
N ILE A 94 -9.89 -3.79 -9.73
CA ILE A 94 -10.41 -5.15 -9.75
C ILE A 94 -11.34 -5.35 -10.94
N TYR A 95 -12.28 -4.43 -11.14
CA TYR A 95 -13.23 -4.47 -12.25
C TYR A 95 -12.50 -4.49 -13.59
N TYR A 96 -11.51 -3.59 -13.78
CA TYR A 96 -10.74 -3.50 -15.01
C TYR A 96 -9.90 -4.76 -15.26
N ALA A 97 -9.22 -5.28 -14.22
CA ALA A 97 -8.44 -6.51 -14.33
C ALA A 97 -9.32 -7.73 -14.67
N TYR A 98 -10.55 -7.76 -14.20
CA TYR A 98 -11.49 -8.83 -14.46
C TYR A 98 -12.09 -8.79 -15.87
N THR A 99 -12.50 -7.59 -16.33
CA THR A 99 -13.32 -7.43 -17.54
C THR A 99 -12.55 -7.03 -18.79
N THR A 100 -11.43 -6.29 -18.63
CA THR A 100 -10.81 -5.58 -19.76
C THR A 100 -9.40 -6.05 -20.05
N ASP A 101 -8.54 -6.15 -19.05
CA ASP A 101 -7.13 -6.49 -19.27
C ASP A 101 -6.55 -7.26 -18.08
N TYR A 102 -5.92 -8.39 -18.36
CA TYR A 102 -5.26 -9.26 -17.37
C TYR A 102 -4.08 -8.59 -16.61
N GLN A 103 -3.92 -7.30 -16.73
CA GLN A 103 -2.80 -6.56 -16.13
C GLN A 103 -3.10 -6.14 -14.68
N ASN A 104 -2.51 -6.83 -13.72
CA ASN A 104 -2.57 -6.48 -12.29
C ASN A 104 -1.59 -5.35 -11.96
N GLN A 105 -1.90 -4.12 -12.40
CA GLN A 105 -1.01 -2.97 -12.22
C GLN A 105 -1.40 -2.17 -10.97
N GLY A 106 -0.59 -2.28 -9.93
CA GLY A 106 -0.78 -1.56 -8.66
C GLY A 106 -0.70 -0.04 -8.75
N ARG A 107 -0.14 0.52 -9.85
CA ARG A 107 -0.13 1.97 -10.10
C ARG A 107 -1.53 2.59 -10.13
N TYR A 108 -2.55 1.84 -10.50
CA TYR A 108 -3.94 2.31 -10.47
C TYR A 108 -4.47 2.51 -9.04
N LEU A 109 -3.79 1.97 -8.03
CA LEU A 109 -4.10 2.17 -6.62
C LEU A 109 -3.45 3.43 -6.02
N LEU A 110 -2.58 4.14 -6.76
CA LEU A 110 -1.91 5.34 -6.27
C LEU A 110 -2.87 6.43 -5.75
N PRO A 111 -4.06 6.67 -6.35
CA PRO A 111 -5.01 7.64 -5.79
C PRO A 111 -5.47 7.28 -4.37
N ALA A 112 -5.52 5.99 -4.02
CA ALA A 112 -5.86 5.54 -2.68
C ALA A 112 -4.73 5.74 -1.65
N LEU A 113 -3.51 6.03 -2.10
CA LEU A 113 -2.33 6.14 -1.22
C LEU A 113 -2.48 7.27 -0.20
N LEU A 114 -2.95 8.44 -0.62
CA LEU A 114 -3.07 9.61 0.25
C LEU A 114 -4.03 9.38 1.42
N PRO A 115 -5.29 8.95 1.23
CA PRO A 115 -6.18 8.64 2.33
C PRO A 115 -5.70 7.43 3.16
N LEU A 116 -5.06 6.43 2.54
CA LEU A 116 -4.48 5.32 3.26
C LEU A 116 -3.37 5.80 4.21
N MET A 117 -2.44 6.63 3.72
CA MET A 117 -1.37 7.22 4.53
C MET A 117 -1.91 8.06 5.69
N TYR A 118 -2.99 8.81 5.48
CA TYR A 118 -3.64 9.55 6.56
C TYR A 118 -4.04 8.62 7.72
N TYR A 119 -4.74 7.52 7.44
CA TYR A 119 -5.15 6.56 8.47
C TYR A 119 -3.96 5.82 9.08
N MET A 120 -2.95 5.49 8.28
CA MET A 120 -1.73 4.84 8.77
C MET A 120 -0.97 5.74 9.76
N ILE A 121 -0.78 7.03 9.44
CA ILE A 121 -0.12 7.99 10.33
C ILE A 121 -0.92 8.14 11.63
N LYS A 122 -2.24 8.33 11.54
CA LYS A 122 -3.11 8.39 12.72
C LYS A 122 -3.06 7.12 13.56
N GLY A 123 -2.99 5.96 12.90
CA GLY A 123 -2.83 4.67 13.54
C GLY A 123 -1.51 4.54 14.28
N ILE A 124 -0.40 4.87 13.64
CA ILE A 124 0.94 4.81 14.24
C ILE A 124 1.03 5.76 15.44
N GLN A 125 0.48 6.98 15.31
CA GLN A 125 0.39 7.91 16.45
C GLN A 125 -0.36 7.31 17.64
N LYS A 126 -1.44 6.57 17.38
CA LYS A 126 -2.21 5.90 18.44
C LYS A 126 -1.50 4.69 19.03
N LEU A 127 -0.72 3.95 18.25
CA LEU A 127 0.12 2.87 18.76
C LEU A 127 1.12 3.39 19.79
N SER A 128 1.69 4.58 19.60
CA SER A 128 2.61 5.21 20.57
C SER A 128 1.95 5.60 21.90
N GLU A 129 0.62 5.72 21.94
CA GLU A 129 -0.14 6.03 23.15
C GLU A 129 -0.56 4.76 23.93
N ILE A 130 -0.28 3.56 23.39
CA ILE A 130 -0.65 2.31 24.07
C ILE A 130 0.32 2.05 25.22
N SER A 131 -0.23 2.01 26.42
CA SER A 131 0.48 1.57 27.61
C SER A 131 0.48 0.04 27.68
N PHE A 132 1.66 -0.57 27.67
CA PHE A 132 1.83 -2.00 27.92
C PHE A 132 2.39 -2.21 29.33
N ARG A 133 1.67 -2.91 30.20
CA ARG A 133 2.03 -3.13 31.62
C ARG A 133 2.32 -1.83 32.39
N GLY A 134 1.55 -0.76 32.15
CA GLY A 134 1.74 0.52 32.85
C GLY A 134 2.90 1.38 32.33
N ARG A 135 3.64 0.93 31.33
CA ARG A 135 4.69 1.70 30.67
C ARG A 135 4.25 2.13 29.27
N THR A 136 4.28 3.41 28.99
CA THR A 136 4.08 3.94 27.63
C THR A 136 5.39 3.82 26.85
N PHE A 137 5.32 3.40 25.60
CA PHE A 137 6.49 3.44 24.72
C PHE A 137 6.97 4.89 24.59
N PRO A 138 8.27 5.15 24.82
CA PRO A 138 8.79 6.51 24.66
C PRO A 138 8.62 6.97 23.22
N ARG A 139 8.04 8.16 23.02
CA ARG A 139 7.73 8.72 21.70
C ARG A 139 8.93 8.76 20.75
N TRP A 140 10.13 9.00 21.31
CA TRP A 140 11.35 9.02 20.51
C TRP A 140 11.65 7.67 19.87
N LEU A 141 11.36 6.55 20.54
CA LEU A 141 11.57 5.20 19.99
C LEU A 141 10.64 4.93 18.80
N VAL A 142 9.38 5.34 18.91
CA VAL A 142 8.41 5.23 17.80
C VAL A 142 8.85 6.09 16.61
N ASN A 143 9.27 7.33 16.88
CA ASN A 143 9.76 8.23 15.83
C ASN A 143 11.04 7.70 15.18
N ALA A 144 11.96 7.15 15.95
CA ALA A 144 13.18 6.51 15.45
C ALA A 144 12.84 5.29 14.56
N GLY A 145 11.90 4.44 14.99
CA GLY A 145 11.41 3.31 14.16
C GLY A 145 10.80 3.78 12.84
N ILE A 146 9.99 4.83 12.85
CA ILE A 146 9.43 5.43 11.64
C ILE A 146 10.56 5.96 10.74
N ALA A 147 11.52 6.70 11.29
CA ALA A 147 12.65 7.25 10.54
C ALA A 147 13.49 6.13 9.88
N VAL A 148 13.78 5.04 10.61
CA VAL A 148 14.48 3.87 10.06
C VAL A 148 13.69 3.22 8.91
N CYS A 149 12.37 3.06 9.05
CA CYS A 149 11.53 2.55 7.97
C CYS A 149 11.60 3.44 6.73
N PHE A 150 11.53 4.77 6.89
CA PHE A 150 11.67 5.71 5.78
C PHE A 150 13.04 5.63 5.10
N LEU A 151 14.12 5.52 5.86
CA LEU A 151 15.46 5.37 5.31
C LEU A 151 15.62 4.08 4.50
N ILE A 152 15.06 2.96 4.98
CA ILE A 152 15.04 1.69 4.24
C ILE A 152 14.25 1.82 2.94
N ILE A 153 13.09 2.48 2.97
CA ILE A 153 12.24 2.72 1.80
C ILE A 153 12.96 3.59 0.78
N ILE A 154 13.54 4.70 1.21
CA ILE A 154 14.29 5.61 0.32
C ILE A 154 15.51 4.91 -0.26
N GLY A 155 16.32 4.23 0.57
CA GLY A 155 17.48 3.49 0.10
C GLY A 155 17.13 2.39 -0.89
N GLY A 156 16.06 1.64 -0.62
CA GLY A 156 15.55 0.62 -1.54
C GLY A 156 14.99 1.18 -2.84
N ALA A 157 14.35 2.37 -2.81
CA ALA A 157 13.90 3.05 -4.01
C ALA A 157 15.08 3.53 -4.87
N ILE A 158 16.13 4.07 -4.26
CA ILE A 158 17.37 4.46 -4.94
C ILE A 158 18.04 3.22 -5.56
N GLU A 159 18.20 2.14 -4.79
CA GLU A 159 18.75 0.88 -5.31
C GLU A 159 17.96 0.37 -6.52
N MET A 160 16.63 0.39 -6.42
CA MET A 160 15.76 -0.09 -7.48
C MET A 160 15.92 0.72 -8.77
N VAL A 161 16.03 2.04 -8.69
CA VAL A 161 16.18 2.91 -9.85
C VAL A 161 17.59 2.81 -10.44
N TYR A 162 18.61 3.04 -9.63
CA TYR A 162 19.98 3.21 -10.13
C TYR A 162 20.71 1.89 -10.38
N VAL A 163 20.45 0.85 -9.58
CA VAL A 163 21.16 -0.43 -9.68
C VAL A 163 20.42 -1.43 -10.56
N ARG A 164 19.09 -1.37 -10.62
CA ARG A 164 18.31 -2.38 -11.35
C ARG A 164 17.65 -1.84 -12.60
N ALA A 165 16.99 -0.69 -12.54
CA ALA A 165 16.24 -0.19 -13.69
C ALA A 165 17.16 0.51 -14.70
N LEU A 166 17.97 1.46 -14.26
CA LEU A 166 18.81 2.27 -15.15
C LEU A 166 19.76 1.43 -16.04
N PRO A 167 20.49 0.43 -15.54
CA PRO A 167 21.34 -0.38 -16.41
C PRO A 167 20.57 -1.09 -17.53
N VAL A 168 19.41 -1.65 -17.22
CA VAL A 168 18.58 -2.35 -18.22
C VAL A 168 18.10 -1.38 -19.30
N TYR A 169 17.68 -0.16 -18.92
CA TYR A 169 17.27 0.85 -19.90
C TYR A 169 18.43 1.33 -20.76
N LEU A 170 19.63 1.47 -20.21
CA LEU A 170 20.82 1.85 -20.97
C LEU A 170 21.25 0.76 -21.94
N GLU A 171 21.21 -0.51 -21.55
CA GLU A 171 21.54 -1.65 -22.39
C GLU A 171 20.53 -1.89 -23.52
N THR A 172 19.25 -1.68 -23.26
CA THR A 172 18.17 -1.89 -24.24
C THR A 172 17.96 -0.73 -25.20
N GLY A 173 18.64 0.41 -25.00
CA GLY A 173 18.46 1.62 -25.82
C GLY A 173 17.07 2.27 -25.68
N LEU A 174 16.27 1.83 -24.74
CA LEU A 174 15.01 2.49 -24.36
C LEU A 174 15.34 3.75 -23.56
N VAL A 175 15.65 4.81 -24.27
CA VAL A 175 15.78 6.14 -23.68
C VAL A 175 14.39 6.59 -23.21
N LEU A 176 14.32 7.07 -21.97
CA LEU A 176 13.14 7.68 -21.35
C LEU A 176 12.63 8.88 -22.16
#